data_7abee81ee559de29b97f0dbb28a5a5e0
#
_entry.id   7abee81ee559de29b97f0dbb28a5a5e0
#
_cell.length_a   1.000
_cell.length_b   1.000
_cell.length_c   1.000
_cell.angle_alpha   90.00
_cell.angle_beta   90.00
_cell.angle_gamma   90.00
#
_symmetry.space_group_name_H-M   'P 1'
#
loop_
_entity.id
_entity.type
_entity.pdbx_description
1 polymer ?
#
loop_
_entity_poly.entity_id
_entity_poly.type
_entity_poly.pdbx_seq_one_letter_code
_entity_poly.pdbx_strand_id
1 'polypeptide(L)'
;MKYILIIITTVFFSKLNAQPNCYAFKYYGDTLQYKACKMVEKIDDKYYQFSREFQEAYDKAIEVCPYFAYGYKEKSVAYLKSGDFLNWKILIDKAVNYNKKDNLGYRGWCRYQFFKDYKGAIADFEELEKLVKDIGYSVNGDYHHQIAKAICYSALGEKEKAIEVIKRQFNQKDYPPGWFDYYQLGVTYFEIKDYSNAMKAFQKQSEIHPLAENSYYISKVYKILNNSQESEKNRKQAIELYK
;
A
#
# COMPACT_ATOMS: atom_id res chain seq x y z
N MET A 1 -33.66 44.80 -2.28
CA MET A 1 -32.20 44.51 -2.14
C MET A 1 -32.03 43.18 -1.41
N LYS A 2 -31.61 42.13 -2.11
CA LYS A 2 -31.35 40.81 -1.51
C LYS A 2 -29.85 40.73 -1.25
N TYR A 3 -29.46 40.65 0.02
CA TYR A 3 -28.07 40.44 0.40
C TYR A 3 -27.71 38.94 0.24
N ILE A 4 -26.78 38.64 -0.66
CA ILE A 4 -26.21 37.32 -0.82
C ILE A 4 -25.07 37.20 0.21
N LEU A 5 -25.27 36.38 1.23
CA LEU A 5 -24.25 36.07 2.23
C LEU A 5 -23.31 35.03 1.63
N ILE A 6 -22.11 35.43 1.22
CA ILE A 6 -21.06 34.48 0.77
C ILE A 6 -20.35 33.97 2.01
N ILE A 7 -20.63 32.71 2.38
CA ILE A 7 -19.90 32.01 3.41
C ILE A 7 -18.61 31.47 2.78
N ILE A 8 -17.47 32.10 3.07
CA ILE A 8 -16.15 31.63 2.69
C ILE A 8 -15.77 30.54 3.71
N THR A 9 -15.95 29.28 3.37
CA THR A 9 -15.39 28.15 4.12
C THR A 9 -13.89 28.08 3.83
N THR A 10 -13.08 28.61 4.73
CA THR A 10 -11.64 28.38 4.76
C THR A 10 -11.39 26.91 5.12
N VAL A 11 -11.10 26.09 4.12
CA VAL A 11 -10.62 24.72 4.33
C VAL A 11 -9.18 24.80 4.85
N PHE A 12 -9.02 24.64 6.17
CA PHE A 12 -7.72 24.43 6.75
C PHE A 12 -7.21 23.04 6.30
N PHE A 13 -6.28 23.02 5.36
CA PHE A 13 -5.47 21.85 5.08
C PHE A 13 -4.51 21.67 6.29
N SER A 14 -4.97 20.97 7.31
CA SER A 14 -4.05 20.42 8.32
C SER A 14 -3.19 19.37 7.60
N LYS A 15 -1.87 19.58 7.58
CA LYS A 15 -0.92 18.53 7.18
C LYS A 15 -1.11 17.40 8.18
N LEU A 16 -1.76 16.31 7.76
CA LEU A 16 -1.84 15.05 8.52
C LEU A 16 -0.44 14.41 8.43
N ASN A 17 0.46 14.87 9.27
CA ASN A 17 1.70 14.15 9.51
C ASN A 17 1.34 12.93 10.34
N ALA A 18 1.62 11.72 9.85
CA ALA A 18 1.46 10.48 10.59
C ALA A 18 2.53 10.38 11.70
N GLN A 19 2.43 11.27 12.69
CA GLN A 19 3.34 11.27 13.83
C GLN A 19 2.97 10.15 14.80
N PRO A 20 3.93 9.56 15.50
CA PRO A 20 3.65 8.53 16.47
C PRO A 20 2.84 9.11 17.63
N ASN A 21 1.86 8.36 18.11
CA ASN A 21 1.16 8.72 19.33
C ASN A 21 2.03 8.41 20.56
N CYS A 22 2.92 9.34 20.90
CA CYS A 22 3.84 9.16 22.03
C CYS A 22 3.10 8.91 23.35
N TYR A 23 1.91 9.49 23.54
CA TYR A 23 1.13 9.29 24.76
C TYR A 23 0.61 7.86 24.92
N ALA A 24 0.49 7.08 23.85
CA ALA A 24 0.16 5.67 23.95
C ALA A 24 1.24 4.91 24.74
N PHE A 25 2.51 5.16 24.50
CA PHE A 25 3.61 4.56 25.26
C PHE A 25 3.54 4.93 26.74
N LYS A 26 3.25 6.19 27.06
CA LYS A 26 3.07 6.64 28.43
C LYS A 26 1.89 5.94 29.11
N TYR A 27 0.77 5.81 28.40
CA TYR A 27 -0.44 5.15 28.89
C TYR A 27 -0.20 3.69 29.23
N TYR A 28 0.58 2.97 28.41
CA TYR A 28 0.96 1.58 28.64
C TYR A 28 2.17 1.40 29.57
N GLY A 29 2.70 2.48 30.14
CA GLY A 29 3.79 2.44 31.12
C GLY A 29 5.20 2.28 30.53
N ASP A 30 5.36 2.32 29.20
CA ASP A 30 6.68 2.26 28.57
C ASP A 30 7.35 3.63 28.53
N THR A 31 8.05 3.94 29.61
CA THR A 31 8.69 5.25 29.81
C THR A 31 9.86 5.49 28.86
N LEU A 32 10.58 4.43 28.43
CA LEU A 32 11.70 4.56 27.50
C LEU A 32 11.19 4.86 26.08
N GLN A 33 10.20 4.11 25.58
CA GLN A 33 9.58 4.42 24.30
C GLN A 33 8.92 5.80 24.30
N TYR A 34 8.27 6.19 25.41
CA TYR A 34 7.72 7.54 25.55
C TYR A 34 8.79 8.62 25.42
N LYS A 35 9.92 8.49 26.12
CA LYS A 35 11.04 9.46 26.05
C LYS A 35 11.61 9.52 24.63
N ALA A 36 11.94 8.37 24.03
CA ALA A 36 12.48 8.29 22.67
C ALA A 36 11.51 8.93 21.65
N CYS A 37 10.21 8.61 21.74
CA CYS A 37 9.19 9.18 20.89
C CYS A 37 9.11 10.71 21.01
N LYS A 38 9.14 11.26 22.23
CA LYS A 38 9.12 12.71 22.46
C LYS A 38 10.33 13.44 21.89
N MET A 39 11.47 12.77 21.77
CA MET A 39 12.69 13.37 21.17
C MET A 39 12.51 13.60 19.66
N VAL A 40 11.75 12.74 18.98
CA VAL A 40 11.53 12.82 17.53
C VAL A 40 10.13 13.33 17.18
N GLU A 41 9.30 13.63 18.16
CA GLU A 41 8.01 14.27 17.93
C GLU A 41 8.22 15.61 17.20
N LYS A 42 7.55 15.80 16.07
CA LYS A 42 7.71 16.97 15.20
C LYS A 42 9.11 17.14 14.56
N ILE A 43 9.87 16.04 14.43
CA ILE A 43 11.17 16.10 13.77
C ILE A 43 11.04 16.52 12.30
N ASP A 44 9.96 16.07 11.63
CA ASP A 44 9.63 16.40 10.24
C ASP A 44 9.33 17.89 10.02
N ASP A 45 8.94 18.61 11.07
CA ASP A 45 8.74 20.07 11.02
C ASP A 45 10.08 20.84 11.03
N LYS A 46 11.16 20.19 11.49
CA LYS A 46 12.48 20.81 11.69
C LYS A 46 13.49 20.46 10.62
N TYR A 47 13.50 19.20 10.20
CA TYR A 47 14.53 18.66 9.34
C TYR A 47 13.95 17.84 8.19
N TYR A 48 14.59 17.96 7.04
CA TYR A 48 14.26 17.12 5.90
C TYR A 48 14.67 15.66 6.16
N GLN A 49 13.82 14.72 5.77
CA GLN A 49 13.99 13.28 6.05
C GLN A 49 15.38 12.72 5.65
N PHE A 50 15.99 13.26 4.60
CA PHE A 50 17.32 12.84 4.13
C PHE A 50 18.47 13.63 4.76
N SER A 51 18.18 14.60 5.64
CA SER A 51 19.23 15.35 6.28
C SER A 51 19.95 14.52 7.34
N ARG A 52 21.19 14.88 7.59
CA ARG A 52 21.99 14.25 8.63
C ARG A 52 21.38 14.47 10.02
N GLU A 53 20.87 15.65 10.28
CA GLU A 53 20.23 16.03 11.55
C GLU A 53 18.98 15.19 11.83
N PHE A 54 18.19 14.88 10.81
CA PHE A 54 17.05 13.98 10.94
C PHE A 54 17.52 12.57 11.37
N GLN A 55 18.53 12.03 10.70
CA GLN A 55 19.04 10.69 11.00
C GLN A 55 19.66 10.62 12.40
N GLU A 56 20.45 11.63 12.80
CA GLU A 56 21.08 11.73 14.12
C GLU A 56 20.05 11.89 15.26
N ALA A 57 18.92 12.57 15.01
CA ALA A 57 17.85 12.66 16.00
C ALA A 57 17.23 11.29 16.32
N TYR A 58 17.03 10.46 15.30
CA TYR A 58 16.56 9.09 15.51
C TYR A 58 17.64 8.19 16.12
N ASP A 59 18.93 8.41 15.84
CA ASP A 59 20.01 7.69 16.52
C ASP A 59 19.97 7.94 18.02
N LYS A 60 19.88 9.21 18.44
CA LYS A 60 19.75 9.59 19.86
C LYS A 60 18.50 9.00 20.51
N ALA A 61 17.37 8.96 19.80
CA ALA A 61 16.15 8.34 20.32
C ALA A 61 16.32 6.83 20.50
N ILE A 62 17.00 6.15 19.57
CA ILE A 62 17.32 4.72 19.63
C ILE A 62 18.34 4.43 20.75
N GLU A 63 19.30 5.31 21.02
CA GLU A 63 20.21 5.19 22.16
C GLU A 63 19.45 5.21 23.50
N VAL A 64 18.43 6.08 23.62
CA VAL A 64 17.54 6.12 24.81
C VAL A 64 16.66 4.89 24.91
N CYS A 65 16.15 4.38 23.80
CA CYS A 65 15.30 3.18 23.75
C CYS A 65 15.73 2.26 22.60
N PRO A 66 16.63 1.28 22.86
CA PRO A 66 17.15 0.39 21.82
C PRO A 66 16.10 -0.50 21.12
N TYR A 67 14.90 -0.60 21.66
CA TYR A 67 13.76 -1.32 21.06
C TYR A 67 12.67 -0.39 20.50
N PHE A 68 13.01 0.87 20.24
CA PHE A 68 12.10 1.86 19.64
C PHE A 68 11.85 1.54 18.16
N ALA A 69 10.94 0.62 17.88
CA ALA A 69 10.63 0.11 16.55
C ALA A 69 10.32 1.22 15.52
N TYR A 70 9.55 2.23 15.95
CA TYR A 70 9.21 3.38 15.10
C TYR A 70 10.47 4.11 14.60
N GLY A 71 11.46 4.32 15.48
CA GLY A 71 12.71 4.98 15.11
C GLY A 71 13.49 4.24 14.01
N TYR A 72 13.57 2.92 14.10
CA TYR A 72 14.21 2.10 13.06
C TYR A 72 13.44 2.16 11.73
N LYS A 73 12.11 2.11 11.78
CA LYS A 73 11.28 2.24 10.58
C LYS A 73 11.49 3.57 9.89
N GLU A 74 11.39 4.69 10.61
CA GLU A 74 11.53 6.03 10.02
C GLU A 74 12.93 6.27 9.45
N LYS A 75 13.98 5.84 10.15
CA LYS A 75 15.34 5.85 9.59
C LYS A 75 15.43 5.08 8.28
N SER A 76 14.78 3.92 8.20
CA SER A 76 14.87 3.05 7.03
C SER A 76 14.31 3.68 5.76
N VAL A 77 13.35 4.60 5.87
CA VAL A 77 12.67 5.22 4.72
C VAL A 77 13.64 6.01 3.83
N ALA A 78 14.57 6.76 4.41
CA ALA A 78 15.56 7.51 3.64
C ALA A 78 16.48 6.57 2.85
N TYR A 79 16.91 5.46 3.44
CA TYR A 79 17.75 4.46 2.78
C TYR A 79 16.99 3.75 1.63
N LEU A 80 15.71 3.43 1.84
CA LEU A 80 14.88 2.89 0.75
C LEU A 80 14.82 3.84 -0.44
N LYS A 81 14.51 5.10 -0.18
CA LYS A 81 14.34 6.12 -1.23
C LYS A 81 15.63 6.51 -1.93
N SER A 82 16.77 6.38 -1.25
CA SER A 82 18.11 6.63 -1.85
C SER A 82 18.70 5.41 -2.57
N GLY A 83 18.06 4.25 -2.51
CA GLY A 83 18.53 3.01 -3.11
C GLY A 83 19.57 2.25 -2.25
N ASP A 84 19.82 2.68 -1.03
CA ASP A 84 20.64 1.93 -0.07
C ASP A 84 19.84 0.81 0.60
N PHE A 85 19.57 -0.22 -0.17
CA PHE A 85 18.70 -1.33 0.23
C PHE A 85 19.30 -2.20 1.34
N LEU A 86 20.61 -2.22 1.49
CA LEU A 86 21.25 -2.95 2.57
C LEU A 86 20.94 -2.33 3.93
N ASN A 87 21.17 -1.03 4.07
CA ASN A 87 20.86 -0.32 5.31
C ASN A 87 19.35 -0.28 5.58
N TRP A 88 18.53 -0.10 4.54
CA TRP A 88 17.07 -0.26 4.68
C TRP A 88 16.71 -1.60 5.31
N LYS A 89 17.23 -2.71 4.77
CA LYS A 89 16.92 -4.06 5.27
C LYS A 89 17.31 -4.24 6.73
N ILE A 90 18.51 -3.82 7.11
CA ILE A 90 18.99 -3.92 8.50
C ILE A 90 18.06 -3.18 9.46
N LEU A 91 17.65 -1.98 9.09
CA LEU A 91 16.79 -1.15 9.93
C LEU A 91 15.36 -1.65 10.01
N ILE A 92 14.75 -2.01 8.87
CA ILE A 92 13.37 -2.48 8.87
C ILE A 92 13.22 -3.85 9.54
N ASP A 93 14.23 -4.73 9.44
CA ASP A 93 14.23 -6.01 10.15
C ASP A 93 14.27 -5.79 11.67
N LYS A 94 15.03 -4.80 12.16
CA LYS A 94 15.01 -4.42 13.57
C LYS A 94 13.63 -3.88 13.99
N ALA A 95 13.01 -3.02 13.17
CA ALA A 95 11.68 -2.50 13.44
C ALA A 95 10.65 -3.64 13.56
N VAL A 96 10.67 -4.61 12.63
CA VAL A 96 9.81 -5.80 12.68
C VAL A 96 10.09 -6.65 13.90
N ASN A 97 11.36 -6.88 14.26
CA ASN A 97 11.71 -7.68 15.44
C ASN A 97 11.19 -7.09 16.74
N TYR A 98 11.18 -5.76 16.87
CA TYR A 98 10.68 -5.09 18.07
C TYR A 98 9.16 -4.87 18.06
N ASN A 99 8.55 -4.72 16.89
CA ASN A 99 7.09 -4.59 16.76
C ASN A 99 6.61 -5.15 15.41
N LYS A 100 6.29 -6.42 15.39
CA LYS A 100 5.81 -7.13 14.19
C LYS A 100 4.50 -6.54 13.66
N LYS A 101 3.56 -6.31 14.58
CA LYS A 101 2.19 -5.88 14.23
C LYS A 101 2.18 -4.60 13.38
N ASP A 102 3.01 -3.62 13.73
CA ASP A 102 2.99 -2.31 13.09
C ASP A 102 3.96 -2.21 11.90
N ASN A 103 4.90 -3.19 11.73
CA ASN A 103 5.96 -3.06 10.73
C ASN A 103 5.95 -4.15 9.64
N LEU A 104 5.28 -5.30 9.86
CA LEU A 104 5.19 -6.37 8.85
C LEU A 104 4.51 -5.92 7.58
N GLY A 105 3.39 -5.19 7.68
CA GLY A 105 2.67 -4.68 6.52
C GLY A 105 3.55 -3.76 5.65
N TYR A 106 4.28 -2.84 6.29
CA TYR A 106 5.21 -1.95 5.59
C TYR A 106 6.37 -2.71 4.95
N ARG A 107 7.01 -3.64 5.67
CA ARG A 107 8.11 -4.44 5.09
C ARG A 107 7.63 -5.30 3.94
N GLY A 108 6.49 -5.97 4.08
CA GLY A 108 5.88 -6.77 3.02
C GLY A 108 5.54 -5.94 1.78
N TRP A 109 4.96 -4.74 1.98
CA TRP A 109 4.70 -3.81 0.90
C TRP A 109 5.98 -3.37 0.18
N CYS A 110 7.05 -3.01 0.92
CA CYS A 110 8.34 -2.65 0.32
C CYS A 110 8.94 -3.81 -0.48
N ARG A 111 8.90 -5.03 0.04
CA ARG A 111 9.37 -6.24 -0.67
C ARG A 111 8.63 -6.44 -1.98
N TYR A 112 7.32 -6.33 -1.96
CA TYR A 112 6.48 -6.42 -3.16
C TYR A 112 6.79 -5.30 -4.16
N GLN A 113 6.75 -4.06 -3.71
CA GLN A 113 6.77 -2.89 -4.59
C GLN A 113 8.15 -2.61 -5.17
N PHE A 114 9.19 -2.62 -4.36
CA PHE A 114 10.54 -2.19 -4.76
C PHE A 114 11.45 -3.35 -5.15
N PHE A 115 11.36 -4.49 -4.44
CA PHE A 115 12.31 -5.58 -4.61
C PHE A 115 11.78 -6.74 -5.44
N LYS A 116 10.47 -6.79 -5.70
CA LYS A 116 9.81 -7.95 -6.33
C LYS A 116 10.10 -9.26 -5.57
N ASP A 117 10.41 -9.14 -4.28
CA ASP A 117 10.55 -10.27 -3.35
C ASP A 117 9.14 -10.75 -2.95
N TYR A 118 8.44 -11.36 -3.90
CA TYR A 118 7.07 -11.81 -3.73
C TYR A 118 6.92 -12.85 -2.62
N LYS A 119 7.90 -13.77 -2.49
CA LYS A 119 7.88 -14.79 -1.43
C LYS A 119 8.02 -14.16 -0.05
N GLY A 120 8.97 -13.24 0.11
CA GLY A 120 9.16 -12.51 1.35
C GLY A 120 7.97 -11.62 1.71
N ALA A 121 7.35 -10.96 0.71
CA ALA A 121 6.14 -10.17 0.91
C ALA A 121 4.96 -11.03 1.39
N ILE A 122 4.73 -12.19 0.77
CA ILE A 122 3.69 -13.15 1.17
C ILE A 122 3.93 -13.59 2.63
N ALA A 123 5.16 -13.96 2.98
CA ALA A 123 5.49 -14.40 4.32
C ALA A 123 5.20 -13.31 5.38
N ASP A 124 5.53 -12.05 5.09
CA ASP A 124 5.24 -10.93 5.97
C ASP A 124 3.72 -10.70 6.14
N PHE A 125 2.94 -10.76 5.06
CA PHE A 125 1.49 -10.61 5.12
C PHE A 125 0.82 -11.79 5.85
N GLU A 126 1.26 -13.02 5.62
CA GLU A 126 0.75 -14.20 6.32
C GLU A 126 1.10 -14.21 7.82
N GLU A 127 2.26 -13.67 8.19
CA GLU A 127 2.60 -13.48 9.59
C GLU A 127 1.74 -12.40 10.24
N LEU A 128 1.47 -11.31 9.53
CA LEU A 128 0.59 -10.24 10.00
C LEU A 128 -0.87 -10.73 10.19
N GLU A 129 -1.39 -11.58 9.31
CA GLU A 129 -2.72 -12.20 9.43
C GLU A 129 -2.90 -12.99 10.73
N LYS A 130 -1.82 -13.54 11.29
CA LYS A 130 -1.87 -14.25 12.59
C LYS A 130 -1.97 -13.29 13.77
N LEU A 131 -1.59 -12.03 13.59
CA LEU A 131 -1.52 -11.03 14.66
C LEU A 131 -2.74 -10.10 14.69
N VAL A 132 -3.40 -9.90 13.55
CA VAL A 132 -4.53 -8.98 13.42
C VAL A 132 -5.62 -9.57 12.53
N LYS A 133 -6.87 -9.20 12.82
CA LYS A 133 -8.04 -9.66 12.05
C LYS A 133 -8.05 -9.06 10.63
N ASP A 134 -7.65 -7.81 10.51
CA ASP A 134 -7.54 -7.08 9.24
C ASP A 134 -6.12 -6.54 9.11
N ILE A 135 -5.43 -6.95 8.02
CA ILE A 135 -4.05 -6.53 7.76
C ILE A 135 -3.94 -5.15 7.09
N GLY A 136 -5.06 -4.51 6.77
CA GLY A 136 -5.17 -3.13 6.36
C GLY A 136 -4.52 -2.80 5.01
N TYR A 137 -4.22 -1.52 4.85
CA TYR A 137 -3.65 -0.96 3.62
C TYR A 137 -2.17 -0.60 3.77
N SER A 138 -1.47 -0.50 2.64
CA SER A 138 -0.14 0.09 2.58
C SER A 138 -0.18 1.58 2.98
N VAL A 139 0.98 2.12 3.32
CA VAL A 139 1.12 3.54 3.66
C VAL A 139 0.66 4.46 2.52
N ASN A 140 0.80 4.02 1.28
CA ASN A 140 0.38 4.78 0.10
C ASN A 140 -1.09 4.56 -0.29
N GLY A 141 -1.77 3.60 0.37
CA GLY A 141 -3.18 3.33 0.13
C GLY A 141 -3.54 2.70 -1.23
N ASP A 142 -2.54 2.26 -2.01
CA ASP A 142 -2.75 1.72 -3.36
C ASP A 142 -3.58 0.44 -3.36
N TYR A 143 -3.23 -0.47 -2.45
CA TYR A 143 -3.88 -1.78 -2.29
C TYR A 143 -4.04 -2.14 -0.82
N HIS A 144 -5.14 -2.80 -0.51
CA HIS A 144 -5.21 -3.60 0.70
C HIS A 144 -4.14 -4.70 0.67
N HIS A 145 -3.49 -5.00 1.80
CA HIS A 145 -2.39 -5.97 1.83
C HIS A 145 -2.80 -7.37 1.35
N GLN A 146 -4.08 -7.76 1.48
CA GLN A 146 -4.59 -9.00 0.87
C GLN A 146 -4.53 -8.96 -0.66
N ILE A 147 -4.86 -7.83 -1.26
CA ILE A 147 -4.77 -7.66 -2.73
C ILE A 147 -3.30 -7.67 -3.16
N ALA A 148 -2.42 -6.96 -2.44
CA ALA A 148 -0.98 -6.99 -2.69
C ALA A 148 -0.42 -8.42 -2.58
N LYS A 149 -0.86 -9.21 -1.58
CA LYS A 149 -0.52 -10.63 -1.44
C LYS A 149 -0.99 -11.46 -2.64
N ALA A 150 -2.21 -11.23 -3.10
CA ALA A 150 -2.74 -11.90 -4.30
C ALA A 150 -1.93 -11.56 -5.56
N ILE A 151 -1.52 -10.31 -5.73
CA ILE A 151 -0.62 -9.91 -6.82
C ILE A 151 0.71 -10.67 -6.73
N CYS A 152 1.24 -10.84 -5.52
CA CYS A 152 2.47 -11.63 -5.31
C CYS A 152 2.27 -13.11 -5.71
N TYR A 153 1.16 -13.75 -5.33
CA TYR A 153 0.84 -15.10 -5.77
C TYR A 153 0.71 -15.19 -7.30
N SER A 154 0.01 -14.22 -7.91
CA SER A 154 -0.12 -14.16 -9.36
C SER A 154 1.23 -14.04 -10.05
N ALA A 155 2.14 -13.21 -9.54
CA ALA A 155 3.50 -13.05 -10.07
C ALA A 155 4.36 -14.32 -9.95
N LEU A 156 4.11 -15.15 -8.94
CA LEU A 156 4.76 -16.45 -8.76
C LEU A 156 4.12 -17.58 -9.60
N GLY A 157 3.07 -17.29 -10.38
CA GLY A 157 2.36 -18.28 -11.19
C GLY A 157 1.23 -19.00 -10.44
N GLU A 158 1.00 -18.72 -9.16
CA GLU A 158 -0.07 -19.29 -8.33
C GLU A 158 -1.40 -18.56 -8.56
N LYS A 159 -1.87 -18.56 -9.83
CA LYS A 159 -3.00 -17.72 -10.29
C LYS A 159 -4.32 -18.05 -9.61
N GLU A 160 -4.64 -19.33 -9.43
CA GLU A 160 -5.86 -19.79 -8.77
C GLU A 160 -5.91 -19.29 -7.31
N LYS A 161 -4.77 -19.38 -6.62
CA LYS A 161 -4.63 -18.88 -5.25
C LYS A 161 -4.79 -17.36 -5.17
N ALA A 162 -4.24 -16.64 -6.15
CA ALA A 162 -4.45 -15.19 -6.26
C ALA A 162 -5.93 -14.82 -6.41
N ILE A 163 -6.65 -15.52 -7.29
CA ILE A 163 -8.09 -15.34 -7.49
C ILE A 163 -8.85 -15.62 -6.19
N GLU A 164 -8.51 -16.71 -5.50
CA GLU A 164 -9.15 -17.08 -4.23
C GLU A 164 -8.97 -15.97 -3.18
N VAL A 165 -7.75 -15.47 -3.02
CA VAL A 165 -7.44 -14.40 -2.05
C VAL A 165 -8.22 -13.12 -2.37
N ILE A 166 -8.28 -12.68 -3.63
CA ILE A 166 -9.03 -11.49 -4.03
C ILE A 166 -10.52 -11.68 -3.74
N LYS A 167 -11.09 -12.80 -4.17
CA LYS A 167 -12.53 -13.09 -3.94
C LYS A 167 -12.88 -13.18 -2.46
N ARG A 168 -12.00 -13.79 -1.65
CA ARG A 168 -12.18 -13.84 -0.20
C ARG A 168 -12.17 -12.43 0.41
N GLN A 169 -11.31 -11.53 -0.07
CA GLN A 169 -11.28 -10.15 0.38
C GLN A 169 -12.54 -9.39 -0.02
N PHE A 170 -13.04 -9.57 -1.25
CA PHE A 170 -14.30 -8.96 -1.70
C PHE A 170 -15.52 -9.41 -0.90
N ASN A 171 -15.48 -10.62 -0.34
CA ASN A 171 -16.56 -11.15 0.51
C ASN A 171 -16.46 -10.70 1.97
N GLN A 172 -15.44 -9.92 2.36
CA GLN A 172 -15.39 -9.36 3.70
C GLN A 172 -16.49 -8.31 3.88
N LYS A 173 -17.17 -8.39 5.02
CA LYS A 173 -18.15 -7.37 5.39
C LYS A 173 -17.47 -6.01 5.44
N ASP A 174 -18.11 -5.02 4.86
CA ASP A 174 -17.65 -3.64 4.86
C ASP A 174 -16.33 -3.36 4.10
N TYR A 175 -15.88 -4.30 3.23
CA TYR A 175 -14.76 -4.07 2.35
C TYR A 175 -15.24 -3.46 1.02
N PRO A 176 -15.01 -2.17 0.76
CA PRO A 176 -15.20 -1.60 -0.56
C PRO A 176 -14.01 -2.00 -1.44
N PRO A 177 -14.22 -2.63 -2.62
CA PRO A 177 -13.13 -2.87 -3.56
C PRO A 177 -12.38 -1.58 -3.89
N GLY A 178 -11.06 -1.65 -3.84
CA GLY A 178 -10.19 -0.53 -4.16
C GLY A 178 -10.19 -0.16 -5.64
N TRP A 179 -9.54 0.95 -5.97
CA TRP A 179 -9.53 1.55 -7.31
C TRP A 179 -8.98 0.65 -8.40
N PHE A 180 -8.20 -0.39 -8.06
CA PHE A 180 -7.53 -1.27 -9.02
C PHE A 180 -7.81 -2.77 -8.77
N ASP A 181 -8.64 -3.10 -7.79
CA ASP A 181 -8.79 -4.49 -7.34
C ASP A 181 -9.43 -5.40 -8.39
N TYR A 182 -10.49 -4.90 -9.05
CA TYR A 182 -11.13 -5.64 -10.14
C TYR A 182 -10.23 -5.74 -11.38
N TYR A 183 -9.38 -4.74 -11.62
CA TYR A 183 -8.39 -4.82 -12.67
C TYR A 183 -7.41 -5.96 -12.42
N GLN A 184 -6.88 -6.08 -11.20
CA GLN A 184 -5.97 -7.19 -10.84
C GLN A 184 -6.64 -8.55 -10.96
N LEU A 185 -7.90 -8.66 -10.54
CA LEU A 185 -8.69 -9.88 -10.72
C LEU A 185 -8.88 -10.22 -12.19
N GLY A 186 -9.22 -9.23 -13.02
CA GLY A 186 -9.42 -9.37 -14.46
C GLY A 186 -8.14 -9.82 -15.17
N VAL A 187 -6.99 -9.22 -14.86
CA VAL A 187 -5.67 -9.61 -15.39
C VAL A 187 -5.35 -11.05 -15.02
N THR A 188 -5.58 -11.44 -13.76
CA THR A 188 -5.29 -12.81 -13.30
C THR A 188 -6.17 -13.84 -14.03
N TYR A 189 -7.47 -13.57 -14.22
CA TYR A 189 -8.34 -14.41 -15.05
C TYR A 189 -7.90 -14.46 -16.52
N PHE A 190 -7.49 -13.32 -17.08
CA PHE A 190 -7.01 -13.25 -18.46
C PHE A 190 -5.76 -14.14 -18.65
N GLU A 191 -4.84 -14.16 -17.72
CA GLU A 191 -3.61 -14.95 -17.78
C GLU A 191 -3.85 -16.46 -17.71
N ILE A 192 -4.89 -16.91 -17.02
CA ILE A 192 -5.33 -18.32 -17.05
C ILE A 192 -6.32 -18.63 -18.20
N LYS A 193 -6.53 -17.66 -19.12
CA LYS A 193 -7.42 -17.77 -20.27
C LYS A 193 -8.91 -17.92 -19.93
N ASP A 194 -9.31 -17.59 -18.73
CA ASP A 194 -10.74 -17.48 -18.37
C ASP A 194 -11.27 -16.10 -18.81
N TYR A 195 -11.46 -15.95 -20.11
CA TYR A 195 -11.83 -14.67 -20.73
C TYR A 195 -13.24 -14.21 -20.31
N SER A 196 -14.11 -15.15 -19.95
CA SER A 196 -15.46 -14.83 -19.47
C SER A 196 -15.41 -14.09 -18.13
N ASN A 197 -14.70 -14.64 -17.15
CA ASN A 197 -14.56 -14.00 -15.85
C ASN A 197 -13.64 -12.78 -15.90
N ALA A 198 -12.61 -12.79 -16.77
CA ALA A 198 -11.80 -11.62 -17.02
C ALA A 198 -12.65 -10.42 -17.49
N MET A 199 -13.53 -10.62 -18.47
CA MET A 199 -14.42 -9.58 -18.99
C MET A 199 -15.34 -9.03 -17.90
N LYS A 200 -15.95 -9.89 -17.07
CA LYS A 200 -16.79 -9.45 -15.95
C LYS A 200 -16.03 -8.58 -14.95
N ALA A 201 -14.81 -8.97 -14.62
CA ALA A 201 -13.97 -8.20 -13.71
C ALA A 201 -13.57 -6.86 -14.32
N PHE A 202 -13.16 -6.83 -15.60
CA PHE A 202 -12.82 -5.57 -16.28
C PHE A 202 -14.03 -4.64 -16.44
N GLN A 203 -15.23 -5.16 -16.65
CA GLN A 203 -16.45 -4.35 -16.68
C GLN A 203 -16.72 -3.72 -15.31
N LYS A 204 -16.58 -4.47 -14.23
CA LYS A 204 -16.70 -3.94 -12.86
C LYS A 204 -15.64 -2.87 -12.56
N GLN A 205 -14.41 -3.05 -13.05
CA GLN A 205 -13.37 -2.04 -12.94
C GLN A 205 -13.76 -0.74 -13.64
N SER A 206 -14.32 -0.83 -14.83
CA SER A 206 -14.76 0.35 -15.60
C SER A 206 -15.89 1.13 -14.91
N GLU A 207 -16.74 0.45 -14.12
CA GLU A 207 -17.82 1.08 -13.33
C GLU A 207 -17.26 1.86 -12.14
N ILE A 208 -16.18 1.38 -11.51
CA ILE A 208 -15.57 1.98 -10.31
C ILE A 208 -14.60 3.08 -10.70
N HIS A 209 -13.66 2.75 -11.57
CA HIS A 209 -12.60 3.66 -11.99
C HIS A 209 -12.09 3.28 -13.38
N PRO A 210 -12.38 4.08 -14.41
CA PRO A 210 -11.89 3.82 -15.76
C PRO A 210 -10.36 3.92 -15.83
N LEU A 211 -9.72 2.90 -16.38
CA LEU A 211 -8.28 2.80 -16.57
C LEU A 211 -7.95 2.54 -18.03
N ALA A 212 -6.88 3.14 -18.53
CA ALA A 212 -6.36 2.89 -19.87
C ALA A 212 -5.99 1.41 -20.05
N GLU A 213 -5.28 0.84 -19.07
CA GLU A 213 -4.87 -0.56 -19.07
C GLU A 213 -6.08 -1.51 -19.06
N ASN A 214 -7.13 -1.18 -18.32
CA ASN A 214 -8.36 -1.96 -18.27
C ASN A 214 -9.04 -2.01 -19.64
N SER A 215 -9.19 -0.87 -20.28
CA SER A 215 -9.75 -0.77 -21.64
C SER A 215 -8.89 -1.52 -22.68
N TYR A 216 -7.57 -1.48 -22.52
CA TYR A 216 -6.65 -2.24 -23.36
C TYR A 216 -6.85 -3.76 -23.18
N TYR A 217 -6.99 -4.27 -21.95
CA TYR A 217 -7.26 -5.69 -21.73
C TYR A 217 -8.63 -6.11 -22.25
N ILE A 218 -9.67 -5.28 -22.12
CA ILE A 218 -10.98 -5.52 -22.73
C ILE A 218 -10.82 -5.66 -24.26
N SER A 219 -10.05 -4.79 -24.90
CA SER A 219 -9.78 -4.88 -26.34
C SER A 219 -9.11 -6.21 -26.73
N LYS A 220 -8.16 -6.69 -25.90
CA LYS A 220 -7.51 -7.99 -26.10
C LYS A 220 -8.49 -9.16 -26.00
N VAL A 221 -9.40 -9.12 -25.01
CA VAL A 221 -10.44 -10.16 -24.89
C VAL A 221 -11.32 -10.17 -26.13
N TYR A 222 -11.81 -9.01 -26.61
CA TYR A 222 -12.62 -8.94 -27.82
C TYR A 222 -11.88 -9.42 -29.07
N LYS A 223 -10.58 -9.13 -29.17
CA LYS A 223 -9.75 -9.66 -30.26
C LYS A 223 -9.69 -11.18 -30.25
N ILE A 224 -9.53 -11.80 -29.09
CA ILE A 224 -9.53 -13.27 -28.95
C ILE A 224 -10.91 -13.86 -29.31
N LEU A 225 -11.98 -13.15 -28.99
CA LEU A 225 -13.35 -13.54 -29.33
C LEU A 225 -13.74 -13.20 -30.80
N ASN A 226 -12.79 -12.78 -31.65
CA ASN A 226 -13.00 -12.38 -33.03
C ASN A 226 -14.00 -11.22 -33.24
N ASN A 227 -14.20 -10.36 -32.22
CA ASN A 227 -15.00 -9.15 -32.34
C ASN A 227 -14.08 -7.93 -32.59
N SER A 228 -13.73 -7.74 -33.85
CA SER A 228 -12.78 -6.67 -34.25
C SER A 228 -13.34 -5.27 -34.00
N GLN A 229 -14.65 -5.06 -34.10
CA GLN A 229 -15.28 -3.75 -33.88
C GLN A 229 -15.14 -3.29 -32.43
N GLU A 230 -15.55 -4.12 -31.46
CA GLU A 230 -15.42 -3.81 -30.03
C GLU A 230 -13.94 -3.77 -29.60
N SER A 231 -13.09 -4.63 -30.18
CA SER A 231 -11.65 -4.58 -29.93
C SER A 231 -11.08 -3.21 -30.28
N GLU A 232 -11.33 -2.70 -31.49
CA GLU A 232 -10.80 -1.41 -31.93
C GLU A 232 -11.39 -0.23 -31.13
N LYS A 233 -12.68 -0.29 -30.80
CA LYS A 233 -13.34 0.73 -29.95
C LYS A 233 -12.65 0.85 -28.59
N ASN A 234 -12.43 -0.28 -27.90
CA ASN A 234 -11.81 -0.29 -26.57
C ASN A 234 -10.32 0.07 -26.64
N ARG A 235 -9.63 -0.26 -27.75
CA ARG A 235 -8.26 0.18 -27.99
C ARG A 235 -8.16 1.72 -28.09
N LYS A 236 -9.08 2.35 -28.83
CA LYS A 236 -9.16 3.82 -28.91
C LYS A 236 -9.45 4.44 -27.56
N GLN A 237 -10.39 3.89 -26.80
CA GLN A 237 -10.68 4.33 -25.44
C GLN A 237 -9.45 4.26 -24.52
N ALA A 238 -8.67 3.19 -24.60
CA ALA A 238 -7.43 3.07 -23.86
C ALA A 238 -6.43 4.20 -24.17
N ILE A 239 -6.29 4.56 -25.46
CA ILE A 239 -5.43 5.67 -25.89
C ILE A 239 -5.94 7.03 -25.37
N GLU A 240 -7.25 7.24 -25.34
CA GLU A 240 -7.85 8.47 -24.84
C GLU A 240 -7.65 8.62 -23.32
N LEU A 241 -7.79 7.54 -22.57
CA LEU A 241 -7.59 7.53 -21.10
C LEU A 241 -6.11 7.67 -20.70
N TYR A 242 -5.18 7.35 -21.60
CA TYR A 242 -3.74 7.46 -21.35
C TYR A 242 -3.19 8.88 -21.56
N LYS A 243 -3.90 9.75 -22.27
CA LYS A 243 -3.52 11.16 -22.51
C LYS A 243 -3.76 12.04 -21.33
#